data_bd5c60ddb2a7a46f983d01a6c3a9531b
#
_entry.id   bd5c60ddb2a7a46f983d01a6c3a9531b
#
_cell.length_a   1.000
_cell.length_b   1.000
_cell.length_c   1.000
_cell.angle_alpha   90.00
_cell.angle_beta   90.00
_cell.angle_gamma   90.00
#
_symmetry.space_group_name_H-M   'P 1'
#
loop_
_entity.id
_entity.type
_entity.pdbx_description
1 polymer ?
#
loop_
_entity_poly.entity_id
_entity_poly.type
_entity_poly.pdbx_seq_one_letter_code
_entity_poly.pdbx_strand_id
1 'polypeptide(L)'
;MKTKAASRYHVRALHSSDFSALQKLEAEIFGADGEDVLCPYYLRLCTEFFSETCFVALADGRRVGYLLCFVRGREAYCTTLGVLPEFQRTRVTLLLLASFLRAVLRDVETCWFTVKPDNDAARALHAVLGATEAGVVHDFYGPGDSRIVSKIERGALELRRARYERLGLLPKVAPVSSAAASVVATGTIDAFDDDDSTEEPGNDDDIVTSVSPALAADVLRRGIHLNSARVLPMGGAA
;
A
#
# COMPACT_ATOMS: atom_id res chain seq x y z
N MET A 1 -30.07 -5.64 18.48
CA MET A 1 -29.09 -5.17 17.48
C MET A 1 -27.72 -5.75 17.87
N LYS A 2 -27.11 -6.61 17.04
CA LYS A 2 -25.75 -7.11 17.31
C LYS A 2 -24.77 -5.99 16.93
N THR A 3 -24.14 -5.35 17.89
CA THR A 3 -23.01 -4.45 17.66
C THR A 3 -21.90 -5.24 16.95
N LYS A 4 -21.60 -4.86 15.71
CA LYS A 4 -20.47 -5.42 14.95
C LYS A 4 -19.20 -5.13 15.75
N ALA A 5 -18.56 -6.17 16.29
CA ALA A 5 -17.30 -5.98 17.01
C ALA A 5 -16.32 -5.21 16.11
N ALA A 6 -15.75 -4.14 16.64
CA ALA A 6 -14.74 -3.36 15.94
C ALA A 6 -13.61 -4.31 15.49
N SER A 7 -13.11 -4.10 14.27
CA SER A 7 -12.00 -4.93 13.77
C SER A 7 -10.78 -4.66 14.63
N ARG A 8 -10.13 -5.72 15.13
CA ARG A 8 -8.87 -5.62 15.87
C ARG A 8 -7.77 -4.88 15.07
N TYR A 9 -7.81 -4.97 13.75
CA TYR A 9 -6.81 -4.37 12.86
C TYR A 9 -7.41 -3.22 12.06
N HIS A 10 -6.69 -2.11 12.01
CA HIS A 10 -7.04 -0.91 11.26
C HIS A 10 -5.81 -0.40 10.49
N VAL A 11 -6.01 0.13 9.27
CA VAL A 11 -4.95 0.76 8.48
C VAL A 11 -5.45 2.14 8.05
N ARG A 12 -4.59 3.14 8.24
CA ARG A 12 -4.83 4.51 7.80
C ARG A 12 -3.57 5.11 7.18
N ALA A 13 -3.73 6.23 6.50
CA ALA A 13 -2.62 7.05 6.07
C ALA A 13 -1.77 7.51 7.27
N LEU A 14 -0.48 7.74 7.03
CA LEU A 14 0.40 8.34 8.03
C LEU A 14 0.00 9.79 8.30
N HIS A 15 0.30 10.26 9.50
CA HIS A 15 0.12 11.64 9.92
C HIS A 15 1.42 12.17 10.52
N SER A 16 1.63 13.48 10.55
CA SER A 16 2.84 14.11 11.12
C SER A 16 3.11 13.68 12.56
N SER A 17 2.06 13.44 13.35
CA SER A 17 2.16 12.92 14.72
C SER A 17 2.66 11.47 14.82
N ASP A 18 2.72 10.73 13.72
CA ASP A 18 3.22 9.35 13.72
C ASP A 18 4.75 9.26 13.67
N PHE A 19 5.44 10.35 13.39
CA PHE A 19 6.88 10.36 13.15
C PHE A 19 7.70 9.60 14.21
N SER A 20 7.56 9.98 15.48
CA SER A 20 8.33 9.33 16.57
C SER A 20 7.94 7.88 16.78
N ALA A 21 6.69 7.52 16.54
CA ALA A 21 6.23 6.15 16.65
C ALA A 21 6.72 5.32 15.47
N LEU A 22 6.78 5.89 14.26
CA LEU A 22 7.31 5.23 13.07
C LEU A 22 8.82 4.96 13.21
N GLN A 23 9.61 5.89 13.77
CA GLN A 23 11.02 5.66 14.08
C GLN A 23 11.22 4.46 15.03
N LYS A 24 10.40 4.37 16.07
CA LYS A 24 10.48 3.25 17.01
C LYS A 24 10.08 1.92 16.35
N LEU A 25 9.01 1.95 15.55
CA LEU A 25 8.54 0.77 14.82
C LEU A 25 9.57 0.28 13.81
N GLU A 26 10.24 1.20 13.10
CA GLU A 26 11.34 0.90 12.18
C GLU A 26 12.49 0.20 12.90
N ALA A 27 12.93 0.75 14.04
CA ALA A 27 13.99 0.16 14.85
C ALA A 27 13.59 -1.22 15.42
N GLU A 28 12.33 -1.42 15.80
CA GLU A 28 11.80 -2.71 16.27
C GLU A 28 11.78 -3.78 15.17
N ILE A 29 11.45 -3.39 13.92
CA ILE A 29 11.31 -4.33 12.81
C ILE A 29 12.67 -4.69 12.19
N PHE A 30 13.56 -3.71 12.01
CA PHE A 30 14.81 -3.88 11.24
C PHE A 30 16.08 -3.75 12.07
N GLY A 31 16.05 -2.99 13.17
CA GLY A 31 17.22 -2.76 14.00
C GLY A 31 17.69 -4.01 14.76
N ALA A 32 16.79 -4.95 15.08
CA ALA A 32 17.12 -6.18 15.79
C ALA A 32 18.01 -7.12 14.98
N ASP A 33 17.89 -7.13 13.66
CA ASP A 33 18.65 -7.99 12.75
C ASP A 33 19.97 -7.35 12.28
N GLY A 34 20.38 -6.21 12.92
CA GLY A 34 21.59 -5.47 12.53
C GLY A 34 21.47 -4.78 11.18
N GLU A 35 20.27 -4.68 10.67
CA GLU A 35 19.99 -3.95 9.46
C GLU A 35 19.96 -2.43 9.76
N ASP A 36 20.36 -1.56 8.76
CA ASP A 36 20.25 -0.11 8.94
C ASP A 36 18.79 0.31 8.98
N VAL A 37 18.41 1.12 9.90
CA VAL A 37 17.07 1.71 9.97
C VAL A 37 16.96 2.91 9.03
N LEU A 38 15.76 3.22 8.56
CA LEU A 38 15.50 4.39 7.74
C LEU A 38 15.87 5.67 8.52
N CYS A 39 16.58 6.59 7.85
CA CYS A 39 17.01 7.81 8.51
C CYS A 39 15.81 8.71 8.88
N PRO A 40 15.91 9.52 9.95
CA PRO A 40 14.81 10.38 10.42
C PRO A 40 14.29 11.34 9.36
N TYR A 41 15.15 11.86 8.50
CA TYR A 41 14.76 12.76 7.41
C TYR A 41 13.79 12.07 6.44
N TYR A 42 14.11 10.83 6.03
CA TYR A 42 13.26 10.04 5.14
C TYR A 42 11.89 9.75 5.76
N LEU A 43 11.85 9.34 7.03
CA LEU A 43 10.60 9.11 7.75
C LEU A 43 9.77 10.39 7.90
N ARG A 44 10.44 11.56 8.05
CA ARG A 44 9.76 12.85 8.09
C ARG A 44 9.09 13.17 6.76
N LEU A 45 9.76 12.91 5.62
CA LEU A 45 9.15 13.05 4.30
C LEU A 45 7.87 12.18 4.17
N CYS A 46 7.92 10.93 4.63
CA CYS A 46 6.77 10.03 4.58
C CYS A 46 5.58 10.52 5.40
N THR A 47 5.82 11.17 6.56
CA THR A 47 4.75 11.63 7.45
C THR A 47 4.23 13.03 7.12
N GLU A 48 4.98 13.87 6.39
CA GLU A 48 4.62 15.25 6.10
C GLU A 48 4.21 15.48 4.64
N PHE A 49 4.95 14.90 3.69
CA PHE A 49 4.80 15.21 2.26
C PHE A 49 4.17 14.08 1.44
N PHE A 50 4.30 12.84 1.89
CA PHE A 50 3.79 11.66 1.18
C PHE A 50 2.83 10.84 2.03
N SER A 51 2.20 11.46 3.01
CA SER A 51 1.30 10.77 3.97
C SER A 51 0.13 10.07 3.28
N GLU A 52 -0.41 10.61 2.20
CA GLU A 52 -1.54 10.04 1.46
C GLU A 52 -1.26 8.66 0.83
N THR A 53 0.01 8.37 0.55
CA THR A 53 0.45 7.10 -0.04
C THR A 53 1.33 6.26 0.88
N CYS A 54 1.52 6.72 2.12
CA CYS A 54 2.23 6.04 3.18
C CYS A 54 1.25 5.65 4.29
N PHE A 55 1.26 4.40 4.72
CA PHE A 55 0.24 3.82 5.59
C PHE A 55 0.82 3.24 6.87
N VAL A 56 0.04 3.28 7.95
CA VAL A 56 0.34 2.61 9.22
C VAL A 56 -0.79 1.64 9.57
N ALA A 57 -0.42 0.46 10.03
CA ALA A 57 -1.34 -0.53 10.56
C ALA A 57 -1.34 -0.49 12.09
N LEU A 58 -2.53 -0.54 12.65
CA LEU A 58 -2.77 -0.59 14.10
C LEU A 58 -3.46 -1.90 14.47
N ALA A 59 -3.07 -2.46 15.61
CA ALA A 59 -3.76 -3.56 16.29
C ALA A 59 -4.11 -3.09 17.70
N ASP A 60 -5.40 -3.02 18.01
CA ASP A 60 -5.90 -2.51 19.29
C ASP A 60 -5.25 -1.17 19.71
N GLY A 61 -5.04 -0.26 18.72
CA GLY A 61 -4.42 1.05 18.92
C GLY A 61 -2.88 1.07 18.90
N ARG A 62 -2.19 -0.08 18.99
CA ARG A 62 -0.72 -0.18 18.85
C ARG A 62 -0.35 -0.19 17.36
N ARG A 63 0.65 0.57 16.96
CA ARG A 63 1.24 0.50 15.61
C ARG A 63 2.03 -0.79 15.46
N VAL A 64 1.74 -1.57 14.41
CA VAL A 64 2.28 -2.93 14.24
C VAL A 64 2.86 -3.19 12.86
N GLY A 65 2.78 -2.23 11.97
CA GLY A 65 3.36 -2.31 10.64
C GLY A 65 3.11 -1.03 9.87
N TYR A 66 3.79 -0.87 8.73
CA TYR A 66 3.66 0.28 7.85
C TYR A 66 4.01 -0.09 6.41
N LEU A 67 3.59 0.74 5.47
CA LEU A 67 3.94 0.68 4.06
C LEU A 67 4.25 2.09 3.58
N LEU A 68 5.41 2.27 2.93
CA LEU A 68 5.85 3.54 2.38
C LEU A 68 5.86 3.48 0.86
N CYS A 69 5.20 4.43 0.23
CA CYS A 69 5.12 4.54 -1.21
C CYS A 69 5.15 6.02 -1.61
N PHE A 70 5.93 6.33 -2.63
CA PHE A 70 6.00 7.65 -3.23
C PHE A 70 5.32 7.65 -4.58
N VAL A 71 4.48 8.64 -4.84
CA VAL A 71 3.85 8.85 -6.14
C VAL A 71 4.34 10.16 -6.73
N ARG A 72 4.81 10.11 -7.97
CA ARG A 72 5.22 11.26 -8.77
C ARG A 72 4.61 11.17 -10.16
N GLY A 73 3.65 12.03 -10.44
CA GLY A 73 2.89 11.97 -11.68
C GLY A 73 2.14 10.63 -11.78
N ARG A 74 2.44 9.85 -12.80
CA ARG A 74 1.81 8.55 -13.04
C ARG A 74 2.67 7.35 -12.62
N GLU A 75 3.74 7.58 -11.89
CA GLU A 75 4.63 6.56 -11.39
C GLU A 75 4.59 6.48 -9.86
N ALA A 76 4.58 5.27 -9.33
CA ALA A 76 4.71 4.99 -7.91
C ALA A 76 5.98 4.20 -7.63
N TYR A 77 6.59 4.43 -6.49
CA TYR A 77 7.67 3.61 -5.97
C TYR A 77 7.35 3.17 -4.55
N CYS A 78 7.02 1.88 -4.40
CA CYS A 78 6.80 1.26 -3.10
C CYS A 78 8.16 0.86 -2.51
N THR A 79 8.60 1.60 -1.50
CA THR A 79 9.96 1.51 -0.96
C THR A 79 10.09 0.54 0.19
N THR A 80 9.07 0.47 1.05
CA THR A 80 9.18 -0.27 2.31
C THR A 80 7.83 -0.84 2.72
N LEU A 81 7.83 -2.08 3.14
CA LEU A 81 6.73 -2.72 3.85
C LEU A 81 7.30 -3.45 5.07
N GLY A 82 7.00 -2.97 6.25
CA GLY A 82 7.45 -3.53 7.51
C GLY A 82 6.28 -3.95 8.39
N VAL A 83 6.38 -5.13 9.02
CA VAL A 83 5.40 -5.64 9.99
C VAL A 83 6.15 -6.31 11.12
N LEU A 84 5.79 -5.99 12.37
CA LEU A 84 6.37 -6.62 13.55
C LEU A 84 6.29 -8.15 13.46
N PRO A 85 7.33 -8.90 13.90
CA PRO A 85 7.39 -10.35 13.77
C PRO A 85 6.15 -11.07 14.28
N GLU A 86 5.61 -10.68 15.42
CA GLU A 86 4.41 -11.28 16.02
C GLU A 86 3.11 -11.00 15.27
N PHE A 87 3.11 -10.01 14.36
CA PHE A 87 1.99 -9.67 13.48
C PHE A 87 2.18 -10.10 12.02
N GLN A 88 3.36 -10.62 11.68
CA GLN A 88 3.56 -11.32 10.41
C GLN A 88 2.60 -12.53 10.36
N ARG A 89 2.20 -12.95 9.15
CA ARG A 89 1.19 -14.01 8.96
C ARG A 89 -0.21 -13.67 9.49
N THR A 90 -0.45 -12.43 9.91
CA THR A 90 -1.79 -11.93 10.23
C THR A 90 -2.39 -11.15 9.05
N ARG A 91 -3.59 -10.59 9.24
CA ARG A 91 -4.24 -9.76 8.21
C ARG A 91 -3.57 -8.39 8.00
N VAL A 92 -2.62 -8.00 8.83
CA VAL A 92 -1.95 -6.69 8.80
C VAL A 92 -1.33 -6.42 7.43
N THR A 93 -0.51 -7.35 6.91
CA THR A 93 0.12 -7.23 5.59
C THR A 93 -0.92 -7.02 4.47
N LEU A 94 -2.02 -7.79 4.52
CA LEU A 94 -3.07 -7.71 3.50
C LEU A 94 -3.82 -6.37 3.55
N LEU A 95 -4.05 -5.83 4.74
CA LEU A 95 -4.70 -4.54 4.91
C LEU A 95 -3.81 -3.39 4.41
N LEU A 96 -2.50 -3.45 4.69
CA LEU A 96 -1.52 -2.50 4.15
C LEU A 96 -1.49 -2.54 2.62
N LEU A 97 -1.42 -3.75 2.03
CA LEU A 97 -1.46 -3.92 0.57
C LEU A 97 -2.79 -3.45 -0.03
N ALA A 98 -3.91 -3.67 0.65
CA ALA A 98 -5.21 -3.19 0.21
C ALA A 98 -5.26 -1.65 0.15
N SER A 99 -4.67 -0.97 1.15
CA SER A 99 -4.58 0.48 1.16
C SER A 99 -3.66 1.00 0.05
N PHE A 100 -2.49 0.36 -0.13
CA PHE A 100 -1.58 0.65 -1.23
C PHE A 100 -2.26 0.50 -2.60
N LEU A 101 -2.91 -0.64 -2.88
CA LEU A 101 -3.58 -0.87 -4.16
C LEU A 101 -4.68 0.17 -4.44
N ARG A 102 -5.45 0.56 -3.43
CA ARG A 102 -6.46 1.63 -3.58
C ARG A 102 -5.83 2.97 -3.95
N ALA A 103 -4.68 3.30 -3.36
CA ALA A 103 -3.98 4.54 -3.66
C ALA A 103 -3.41 4.53 -5.09
N VAL A 104 -2.72 3.46 -5.50
CA VAL A 104 -2.06 3.41 -6.81
C VAL A 104 -3.02 3.18 -7.98
N LEU A 105 -4.17 2.50 -7.76
CA LEU A 105 -5.16 2.26 -8.82
C LEU A 105 -5.90 3.52 -9.27
N ARG A 106 -5.75 4.66 -8.59
CA ARG A 106 -6.38 5.92 -9.01
C ARG A 106 -5.75 6.43 -10.30
N ASP A 107 -4.45 6.79 -10.24
CA ASP A 107 -3.81 7.58 -11.28
C ASP A 107 -2.43 7.04 -11.73
N VAL A 108 -1.96 5.95 -11.12
CA VAL A 108 -0.63 5.40 -11.39
C VAL A 108 -0.65 4.48 -12.60
N GLU A 109 0.29 4.68 -13.52
CA GLU A 109 0.51 3.83 -14.70
C GLU A 109 1.52 2.73 -14.43
N THR A 110 2.57 3.04 -13.67
CA THR A 110 3.63 2.09 -13.35
C THR A 110 3.97 2.16 -11.87
N CYS A 111 3.99 1.02 -11.22
CA CYS A 111 4.47 0.92 -9.84
C CYS A 111 5.75 0.11 -9.80
N TRP A 112 6.78 0.68 -9.21
CA TRP A 112 8.12 0.12 -9.07
C TRP A 112 8.36 -0.43 -7.67
N PHE A 113 9.17 -1.48 -7.60
CA PHE A 113 9.66 -2.11 -6.37
C PHE A 113 11.13 -2.45 -6.55
N THR A 114 11.87 -2.44 -5.46
CA THR A 114 13.22 -3.00 -5.40
C THR A 114 13.33 -3.97 -4.24
N VAL A 115 14.11 -5.02 -4.42
CA VAL A 115 14.30 -6.05 -3.39
C VAL A 115 15.70 -6.66 -3.50
N LYS A 116 16.27 -7.09 -2.38
CA LYS A 116 17.51 -7.87 -2.39
C LYS A 116 17.29 -9.19 -3.14
N PRO A 117 18.26 -9.68 -3.93
CA PRO A 117 18.12 -10.92 -4.69
C PRO A 117 17.78 -12.16 -3.86
N ASP A 118 18.23 -12.20 -2.61
CA ASP A 118 18.02 -13.29 -1.64
C ASP A 118 16.72 -13.15 -0.83
N ASN A 119 15.96 -12.05 -1.01
CA ASN A 119 14.67 -11.88 -0.33
C ASN A 119 13.53 -12.53 -1.11
N ASP A 120 13.49 -13.87 -1.11
CA ASP A 120 12.47 -14.66 -1.82
C ASP A 120 11.04 -14.33 -1.38
N ALA A 121 10.86 -13.93 -0.13
CA ALA A 121 9.56 -13.61 0.42
C ALA A 121 8.96 -12.33 -0.20
N ALA A 122 9.76 -11.27 -0.30
CA ALA A 122 9.31 -10.03 -0.93
C ALA A 122 9.12 -10.24 -2.46
N ARG A 123 10.00 -11.02 -3.11
CA ARG A 123 9.85 -11.39 -4.53
C ARG A 123 8.55 -12.15 -4.78
N ALA A 124 8.23 -13.13 -3.93
CA ALA A 124 6.97 -13.86 -4.00
C ALA A 124 5.75 -12.94 -3.81
N LEU A 125 5.84 -11.96 -2.91
CA LEU A 125 4.80 -10.95 -2.71
C LEU A 125 4.60 -10.08 -3.95
N HIS A 126 5.70 -9.58 -4.55
CA HIS A 126 5.66 -8.81 -5.81
C HIS A 126 5.00 -9.62 -6.93
N ALA A 127 5.35 -10.91 -7.08
CA ALA A 127 4.72 -11.80 -8.05
C ALA A 127 3.21 -12.00 -7.80
N VAL A 128 2.78 -12.12 -6.54
CA VAL A 128 1.35 -12.20 -6.16
C VAL A 128 0.61 -10.93 -6.55
N LEU A 129 1.23 -9.76 -6.38
CA LEU A 129 0.71 -8.47 -6.84
C LEU A 129 0.77 -8.33 -8.36
N GLY A 130 1.47 -9.22 -9.06
CA GLY A 130 1.58 -9.21 -10.53
C GLY A 130 2.74 -8.40 -11.06
N ALA A 131 3.71 -8.11 -10.24
CA ALA A 131 4.95 -7.51 -10.69
C ALA A 131 5.74 -8.49 -11.55
N THR A 132 6.43 -7.93 -12.53
CA THR A 132 7.44 -8.60 -13.35
C THR A 132 8.81 -8.06 -13.00
N GLU A 133 9.80 -8.93 -12.85
CA GLU A 133 11.19 -8.52 -12.66
C GLU A 133 11.71 -7.88 -13.96
N ALA A 134 12.15 -6.64 -13.89
CA ALA A 134 12.69 -5.89 -15.03
C ALA A 134 14.19 -6.10 -15.20
N GLY A 135 14.89 -6.48 -14.13
CA GLY A 135 16.33 -6.75 -14.14
C GLY A 135 16.98 -6.63 -12.77
N VAL A 136 18.29 -6.91 -12.75
CA VAL A 136 19.14 -6.69 -11.57
C VAL A 136 19.96 -5.43 -11.82
N VAL A 137 19.98 -4.54 -10.83
CA VAL A 137 20.86 -3.35 -10.82
C VAL A 137 21.90 -3.55 -9.73
N HIS A 138 23.15 -3.59 -10.13
CA HIS A 138 24.28 -3.71 -9.21
C HIS A 138 24.57 -2.35 -8.57
N ASP A 139 25.03 -2.39 -7.33
CA ASP A 139 25.41 -1.21 -6.55
C ASP A 139 24.30 -0.14 -6.47
N PHE A 140 23.06 -0.58 -6.43
CA PHE A 140 21.86 0.28 -6.49
C PHE A 140 21.82 1.35 -5.39
N TYR A 141 22.17 0.99 -4.17
CA TYR A 141 22.26 1.92 -3.03
C TYR A 141 23.70 2.12 -2.54
N GLY A 142 24.68 1.56 -3.25
CA GLY A 142 26.09 1.64 -2.95
C GLY A 142 26.83 0.34 -3.25
N PRO A 143 28.17 0.33 -3.12
CA PRO A 143 28.98 -0.83 -3.47
C PRO A 143 28.50 -2.10 -2.77
N GLY A 144 28.26 -3.16 -3.55
CA GLY A 144 27.82 -4.47 -3.07
C GLY A 144 26.31 -4.60 -2.81
N ASP A 145 25.53 -3.52 -2.91
CA ASP A 145 24.08 -3.59 -2.74
C ASP A 145 23.35 -3.76 -4.07
N SER A 146 23.25 -4.99 -4.55
CA SER A 146 22.49 -5.31 -5.76
C SER A 146 20.99 -5.43 -5.47
N ARG A 147 20.15 -4.94 -6.39
CA ARG A 147 18.70 -5.02 -6.28
C ARG A 147 18.07 -5.62 -7.52
N ILE A 148 17.08 -6.48 -7.32
CA ILE A 148 16.10 -6.83 -8.35
C ILE A 148 15.10 -5.68 -8.42
N VAL A 149 14.95 -5.11 -9.60
CA VAL A 149 13.93 -4.10 -9.90
C VAL A 149 12.73 -4.82 -10.49
N SER A 150 11.56 -4.61 -9.91
CA SER A 150 10.29 -5.16 -10.40
C SER A 150 9.31 -4.03 -10.68
N LYS A 151 8.38 -4.24 -11.61
CA LYS A 151 7.34 -3.28 -11.93
C LYS A 151 5.99 -3.93 -12.18
N ILE A 152 4.93 -3.18 -11.90
CA ILE A 152 3.57 -3.52 -12.32
C ILE A 152 3.06 -2.39 -13.20
N GLU A 153 2.70 -2.70 -14.43
CA GLU A 153 2.02 -1.78 -15.34
C GLU A 153 0.51 -1.74 -15.02
N ARG A 154 -0.13 -0.60 -15.28
CA ARG A 154 -1.57 -0.40 -15.03
C ARG A 154 -2.43 -1.49 -15.64
N GLY A 155 -2.17 -1.86 -16.90
CA GLY A 155 -2.90 -2.94 -17.55
C GLY A 155 -2.82 -4.27 -16.79
N ALA A 156 -1.67 -4.58 -16.18
CA ALA A 156 -1.51 -5.77 -15.35
C ALA A 156 -2.26 -5.65 -14.01
N LEU A 157 -2.33 -4.45 -13.42
CA LEU A 157 -3.14 -4.17 -12.23
C LEU A 157 -4.63 -4.36 -12.52
N GLU A 158 -5.11 -3.84 -13.63
CA GLU A 158 -6.52 -3.96 -14.05
C GLU A 158 -6.91 -5.38 -14.39
N LEU A 159 -6.09 -6.12 -15.13
CA LEU A 159 -6.30 -7.55 -15.42
C LEU A 159 -6.40 -8.39 -14.15
N ARG A 160 -5.70 -7.99 -13.09
CA ARG A 160 -5.73 -8.70 -11.79
C ARG A 160 -6.80 -8.19 -10.84
N ARG A 161 -7.55 -7.16 -11.18
CA ARG A 161 -8.57 -6.55 -10.32
C ARG A 161 -9.53 -7.60 -9.74
N ALA A 162 -10.09 -8.48 -10.56
CA ALA A 162 -10.97 -9.55 -10.09
C ALA A 162 -10.28 -10.52 -9.11
N ARG A 163 -8.97 -10.75 -9.25
CA ARG A 163 -8.18 -11.51 -8.28
C ARG A 163 -8.03 -10.73 -6.98
N TYR A 164 -7.73 -9.44 -7.02
CA TYR A 164 -7.62 -8.60 -5.82
C TYR A 164 -8.95 -8.54 -5.05
N GLU A 165 -10.08 -8.45 -5.76
CA GLU A 165 -11.41 -8.50 -5.15
C GLU A 165 -11.70 -9.85 -4.48
N ARG A 166 -11.35 -10.98 -5.12
CA ARG A 166 -11.46 -12.32 -4.50
C ARG A 166 -10.58 -12.47 -3.27
N LEU A 167 -9.40 -11.85 -3.31
CA LEU A 167 -8.44 -11.86 -2.21
C LEU A 167 -8.82 -10.88 -1.08
N GLY A 168 -9.85 -10.04 -1.28
CA GLY A 168 -10.27 -9.02 -0.33
C GLY A 168 -9.31 -7.84 -0.21
N LEU A 169 -8.42 -7.67 -1.21
CA LEU A 169 -7.54 -6.51 -1.31
C LEU A 169 -8.27 -5.28 -1.87
N LEU A 170 -9.32 -5.50 -2.66
CA LEU A 170 -10.20 -4.46 -3.16
C LEU A 170 -11.66 -4.80 -2.83
N PRO A 171 -12.53 -3.78 -2.69
CA PRO A 171 -13.96 -4.01 -2.57
C PRO A 171 -14.48 -4.62 -3.87
N LYS A 172 -15.47 -5.52 -3.77
CA LYS A 172 -16.17 -6.04 -4.94
C LYS A 172 -16.97 -4.91 -5.57
N VAL A 173 -16.70 -4.61 -6.83
CA VAL A 173 -17.56 -3.70 -7.61
C VAL A 173 -18.85 -4.45 -7.90
N ALA A 174 -19.98 -3.90 -7.47
CA ALA A 174 -21.28 -4.42 -7.87
C ALA A 174 -21.37 -4.35 -9.41
N PRO A 175 -21.92 -5.38 -10.09
CA PRO A 175 -22.13 -5.30 -11.53
C PRO A 175 -23.01 -4.08 -11.80
N VAL A 176 -22.53 -3.16 -12.64
CA VAL A 176 -23.32 -2.02 -13.10
C VAL A 176 -24.54 -2.63 -13.81
N SER A 177 -25.71 -2.48 -13.21
CA SER A 177 -26.96 -2.94 -13.82
C SER A 177 -27.09 -2.28 -15.18
N SER A 178 -27.17 -3.08 -16.23
CA SER A 178 -27.33 -2.69 -17.64
C SER A 178 -28.65 -1.94 -17.94
N ALA A 179 -29.35 -1.47 -16.91
CA ALA A 179 -30.64 -0.79 -17.06
C ALA A 179 -30.53 0.72 -17.39
N ALA A 180 -29.32 1.29 -17.48
CA ALA A 180 -29.14 2.72 -17.78
C ALA A 180 -28.73 3.03 -19.24
N ALA A 181 -28.74 2.05 -20.13
CA ALA A 181 -28.34 2.24 -21.54
C ALA A 181 -29.51 2.51 -22.50
N SER A 182 -30.66 2.95 -22.02
CA SER A 182 -31.84 3.17 -22.91
C SER A 182 -32.62 4.43 -22.54
N VAL A 183 -31.96 5.59 -22.41
CA VAL A 183 -32.60 6.91 -22.59
C VAL A 183 -31.55 7.90 -23.09
N VAL A 184 -31.29 7.90 -24.37
CA VAL A 184 -30.78 9.09 -25.08
C VAL A 184 -31.56 9.20 -26.37
N ALA A 185 -32.66 9.92 -26.34
CA ALA A 185 -33.13 10.71 -27.48
C ALA A 185 -34.16 11.73 -26.99
N THR A 186 -33.92 12.94 -27.38
CA THR A 186 -34.81 14.11 -27.44
C THR A 186 -34.92 15.02 -26.22
N GLY A 187 -34.39 16.21 -26.41
CA GLY A 187 -35.15 17.41 -26.07
C GLY A 187 -34.52 18.43 -25.14
N THR A 188 -33.99 19.45 -25.75
CA THR A 188 -34.15 20.89 -25.37
C THR A 188 -33.36 21.41 -24.15
N ILE A 189 -32.46 22.32 -24.46
CA ILE A 189 -31.77 23.28 -23.59
C ILE A 189 -32.81 24.22 -23.00
N ASP A 190 -32.83 24.37 -21.67
CA ASP A 190 -33.27 25.61 -21.01
C ASP A 190 -32.42 25.90 -19.78
N ALA A 191 -32.31 27.19 -19.53
CA ALA A 191 -31.30 27.93 -18.79
C ALA A 191 -31.36 27.78 -17.27
N PHE A 192 -30.15 28.01 -16.69
CA PHE A 192 -29.84 28.66 -15.41
C PHE A 192 -30.87 28.65 -14.27
N ASP A 193 -30.46 28.04 -13.16
CA ASP A 193 -30.64 28.65 -11.84
C ASP A 193 -29.52 28.18 -10.90
N ASP A 194 -28.84 29.17 -10.33
CA ASP A 194 -27.89 29.04 -9.22
C ASP A 194 -28.66 28.64 -7.97
N ASP A 195 -28.28 27.53 -7.35
CA ASP A 195 -28.58 27.30 -5.93
C ASP A 195 -27.35 26.74 -5.21
N ASP A 196 -26.79 27.62 -4.38
CA ASP A 196 -25.68 27.42 -3.48
C ASP A 196 -26.13 26.53 -2.31
N SER A 197 -25.81 25.25 -2.36
CA SER A 197 -25.91 24.36 -1.19
C SER A 197 -24.56 23.67 -0.95
N THR A 198 -23.82 24.25 -0.01
CA THR A 198 -22.63 23.70 0.63
C THR A 198 -22.95 22.36 1.27
N GLU A 199 -22.61 21.26 0.61
CA GLU A 199 -22.51 19.96 1.25
C GLU A 199 -21.11 19.80 1.86
N GLU A 200 -21.09 19.65 3.19
CA GLU A 200 -19.87 19.28 3.91
C GLU A 200 -19.37 17.91 3.45
N PRO A 201 -18.03 17.70 3.31
CA PRO A 201 -17.47 16.41 2.95
C PRO A 201 -17.71 15.42 4.09
N GLY A 202 -18.53 14.42 3.83
CA GLY A 202 -18.74 13.29 4.70
C GLY A 202 -17.43 12.55 4.98
N ASN A 203 -17.24 12.23 6.24
CA ASN A 203 -16.09 11.54 6.79
C ASN A 203 -16.07 10.07 6.29
N ASP A 204 -15.32 9.80 5.22
CA ASP A 204 -15.20 8.46 4.59
C ASP A 204 -14.21 7.52 5.31
N ASP A 205 -13.94 7.74 6.60
CA ASP A 205 -12.88 7.07 7.36
C ASP A 205 -13.22 5.64 7.85
N ASP A 206 -14.41 5.08 7.57
CA ASP A 206 -14.84 3.79 8.12
C ASP A 206 -15.11 2.69 7.07
N ILE A 207 -14.14 2.38 6.19
CA ILE A 207 -14.26 1.19 5.35
C ILE A 207 -13.54 0.00 5.98
N VAL A 208 -14.26 -0.75 6.80
CA VAL A 208 -13.83 -2.07 7.31
C VAL A 208 -13.82 -3.09 6.17
N THR A 209 -12.68 -3.35 5.57
CA THR A 209 -12.51 -4.34 4.51
C THR A 209 -12.38 -5.74 5.13
N SER A 210 -13.34 -6.64 4.88
CA SER A 210 -13.23 -8.05 5.25
C SER A 210 -12.35 -8.79 4.24
N VAL A 211 -11.18 -9.25 4.66
CA VAL A 211 -10.26 -10.05 3.83
C VAL A 211 -10.68 -11.51 3.82
N SER A 212 -10.63 -12.16 2.65
CA SER A 212 -10.98 -13.58 2.51
C SER A 212 -10.04 -14.50 3.30
N PRO A 213 -10.58 -15.51 4.04
CA PRO A 213 -9.76 -16.48 4.78
C PRO A 213 -8.77 -17.27 3.91
N ALA A 214 -9.11 -17.51 2.64
CA ALA A 214 -8.27 -18.29 1.73
C ALA A 214 -6.95 -17.57 1.36
N LEU A 215 -6.94 -16.26 1.21
CA LEU A 215 -5.71 -15.51 0.97
C LEU A 215 -4.86 -15.38 2.21
N ALA A 216 -5.49 -15.11 3.35
CA ALA A 216 -4.79 -15.13 4.62
C ALA A 216 -4.01 -16.46 4.74
N ALA A 217 -4.62 -17.59 4.37
CA ALA A 217 -3.99 -18.90 4.40
C ALA A 217 -2.86 -19.09 3.38
N ASP A 218 -2.91 -18.49 2.19
CA ASP A 218 -1.88 -18.65 1.15
C ASP A 218 -0.66 -17.74 1.43
N VAL A 219 -0.88 -16.50 1.81
CA VAL A 219 0.17 -15.57 2.27
C VAL A 219 0.79 -16.08 3.59
N LEU A 220 -0.02 -16.64 4.48
CA LEU A 220 0.41 -17.20 5.76
C LEU A 220 1.22 -18.50 5.59
N ARG A 221 0.87 -19.37 4.63
CA ARG A 221 1.59 -20.64 4.37
C ARG A 221 2.99 -20.42 3.80
N ARG A 222 3.21 -19.35 3.04
CA ARG A 222 4.49 -19.06 2.38
C ARG A 222 5.55 -18.43 3.27
N GLY A 223 5.23 -18.14 4.53
CA GLY A 223 6.20 -17.67 5.54
C GLY A 223 6.95 -16.41 5.12
N ILE A 224 6.21 -15.38 4.69
CA ILE A 224 6.81 -14.16 4.15
C ILE A 224 7.52 -13.37 5.25
N HIS A 225 8.84 -13.51 5.35
CA HIS A 225 9.69 -12.56 6.04
C HIS A 225 9.88 -11.36 5.12
N LEU A 226 9.20 -10.26 5.44
CA LEU A 226 9.26 -9.02 4.66
C LEU A 226 10.42 -8.17 5.14
N ASN A 227 11.63 -8.48 4.68
CA ASN A 227 12.76 -7.56 4.82
C ASN A 227 12.76 -6.60 3.65
N SER A 228 12.71 -5.30 3.96
CA SER A 228 12.41 -4.21 3.03
C SER A 228 13.44 -3.95 1.96
N ALA A 229 12.96 -3.32 0.89
CA ALA A 229 13.79 -2.49 0.02
C ALA A 229 14.30 -1.27 0.80
N ARG A 230 15.61 -1.01 0.85
CA ARG A 230 16.20 0.10 1.59
C ARG A 230 16.68 1.20 0.68
N VAL A 231 16.44 2.43 1.12
CA VAL A 231 17.16 3.61 0.65
C VAL A 231 18.26 3.90 1.67
N LEU A 232 19.52 3.67 1.31
CA LEU A 232 20.64 4.12 2.12
C LEU A 232 20.81 5.64 1.99
N PRO A 233 21.26 6.35 3.04
CA PRO A 233 21.59 7.75 2.92
C PRO A 233 22.74 7.91 1.92
N MET A 234 22.64 8.90 1.05
CA MET A 234 23.73 9.31 0.18
C MET A 234 24.93 9.66 1.06
N GLY A 235 25.94 8.80 1.09
CA GLY A 235 27.16 9.06 1.79
C GLY A 235 27.81 10.31 1.21
N GLY A 236 28.00 11.33 2.05
CA GLY A 236 28.79 12.50 1.69
C GLY A 236 30.21 12.04 1.39
N ALA A 237 30.65 12.32 0.17
CA ALA A 237 32.08 12.25 -0.16
C ALA A 237 32.80 13.29 0.68
N ALA A 238 33.77 12.86 1.44
CA ALA A 238 34.81 13.72 2.05
C ALA A 238 35.79 14.15 0.97
#